data_35863862b2705cce1168607e3fba9937
#
_entry.id   35863862b2705cce1168607e3fba9937
#
_cell.length_a   1.000
_cell.length_b   1.000
_cell.length_c   1.000
_cell.angle_alpha   90.00
_cell.angle_beta   90.00
_cell.angle_gamma   90.00
#
_symmetry.space_group_name_H-M   'P 1'
#
loop_
_entity.id
_entity.type
_entity.pdbx_description
1 polymer ?
#
loop_
_entity_poly.entity_id
_entity_poly.type
_entity_poly.pdbx_seq_one_letter_code
_entity_poly.pdbx_strand_id
1 'polypeptide(L)'
;MKFRGIICEKCGVEVTKSNVRRERMGHIDLACPVAHIWFLKSLPSRISLAIDMKLKEVEKVLYFESFIVVEPGLTTLKKGQLLSEEGLIKAQDEFGEDAFSAGIGAEAVREILINLDLKKEQKKLRDSLSTIKSKVTEERTIKRLKLIESFISSGNKPEWMILTSVPVIPPELRPLVPL
;
A
#
# COMPACT_ATOMS: atom_id res chain seq x y z
N MET A 1 14.11 33.55 25.93
CA MET A 1 13.84 34.18 24.63
C MET A 1 12.63 35.10 24.76
N LYS A 2 12.85 36.41 24.67
CA LYS A 2 11.78 37.43 24.90
C LYS A 2 10.70 37.45 23.80
N PHE A 3 11.01 37.01 22.58
CA PHE A 3 10.11 37.07 21.41
C PHE A 3 9.71 35.68 20.87
N ARG A 4 9.82 34.62 21.66
CA ARG A 4 9.47 33.27 21.22
C ARG A 4 7.99 33.16 20.88
N GLY A 5 7.70 32.58 19.71
CA GLY A 5 6.33 32.35 19.24
C GLY A 5 5.74 33.52 18.43
N ILE A 6 6.49 34.63 18.26
CA ILE A 6 6.06 35.72 17.38
C ILE A 6 6.32 35.32 15.92
N ILE A 7 5.30 35.49 15.10
CA ILE A 7 5.39 35.23 13.65
C ILE A 7 5.66 36.56 12.94
N CYS A 8 6.65 36.59 12.08
CA CYS A 8 6.95 37.76 11.26
C CYS A 8 5.83 37.96 10.22
N GLU A 9 5.17 39.12 10.25
CA GLU A 9 4.07 39.46 9.32
C GLU A 9 4.51 39.51 7.85
N LYS A 10 5.81 39.82 7.59
CA LYS A 10 6.33 39.93 6.22
C LYS A 10 6.71 38.59 5.60
N CYS A 11 7.27 37.65 6.35
CA CYS A 11 7.83 36.39 5.81
C CYS A 11 7.26 35.13 6.45
N GLY A 12 6.36 35.26 7.45
CA GLY A 12 5.71 34.12 8.10
C GLY A 12 6.63 33.28 9.01
N VAL A 13 7.89 33.68 9.21
CA VAL A 13 8.84 32.95 10.06
C VAL A 13 8.50 33.14 11.54
N GLU A 14 8.41 32.04 12.28
CA GLU A 14 8.25 32.02 13.72
C GLU A 14 9.61 32.21 14.42
N VAL A 15 9.66 33.12 15.42
CA VAL A 15 10.82 33.29 16.29
C VAL A 15 10.91 32.13 17.28
N THR A 16 11.83 31.23 17.06
CA THR A 16 12.01 30.01 17.87
C THR A 16 13.50 29.65 18.01
N LYS A 17 13.80 28.57 18.75
CA LYS A 17 15.18 28.09 18.88
C LYS A 17 15.67 27.47 17.57
N SER A 18 16.97 27.57 17.30
CA SER A 18 17.58 27.02 16.07
C SER A 18 17.48 25.49 15.95
N ASN A 19 17.39 24.78 17.08
CA ASN A 19 17.28 23.33 17.09
C ASN A 19 16.04 22.79 16.34
N VAL A 20 14.97 23.61 16.19
CA VAL A 20 13.79 23.19 15.40
C VAL A 20 14.14 22.85 13.94
N ARG A 21 15.23 23.42 13.39
CA ARG A 21 15.71 23.09 12.07
C ARG A 21 16.26 21.65 11.94
N ARG A 22 16.52 20.99 13.07
CA ARG A 22 16.92 19.57 13.16
C ARG A 22 15.79 18.65 13.54
N GLU A 23 14.75 19.18 14.19
CA GLU A 23 13.69 18.39 14.82
C GLU A 23 12.40 18.37 13.99
N ARG A 24 12.03 19.51 13.36
CA ARG A 24 10.77 19.60 12.63
C ARG A 24 10.90 18.95 11.26
N MET A 25 10.07 17.91 11.06
CA MET A 25 9.91 17.28 9.76
C MET A 25 8.78 17.93 8.97
N GLY A 26 8.93 17.99 7.66
CA GLY A 26 7.87 18.30 6.73
C GLY A 26 7.34 17.03 6.05
N HIS A 27 6.40 17.18 5.12
CA HIS A 27 5.93 16.13 4.25
C HIS A 27 5.55 16.72 2.89
N ILE A 28 5.45 15.85 1.90
CA ILE A 28 4.96 16.16 0.56
C ILE A 28 3.79 15.23 0.30
N ASP A 29 2.61 15.79 0.09
CA ASP A 29 1.45 15.02 -0.34
C ASP A 29 1.60 14.65 -1.81
N LEU A 30 1.44 13.36 -2.11
CA LEU A 30 1.59 12.83 -3.45
C LEU A 30 0.30 13.05 -4.25
N ALA A 31 0.45 13.35 -5.54
CA ALA A 31 -0.70 13.49 -6.45
C ALA A 31 -1.47 12.17 -6.64
N CYS A 32 -0.77 11.03 -6.54
CA CYS A 32 -1.35 9.70 -6.52
C CYS A 32 -0.60 8.78 -5.54
N PRO A 33 -1.25 7.75 -4.99
CA PRO A 33 -0.60 6.79 -4.11
C PRO A 33 0.56 6.06 -4.78
N VAL A 34 1.60 5.73 -4.02
CA VAL A 34 2.79 5.02 -4.51
C VAL A 34 3.14 3.86 -3.57
N ALA A 35 3.44 2.70 -4.13
CA ALA A 35 3.89 1.55 -3.34
C ALA A 35 5.30 1.78 -2.79
N HIS A 36 5.48 1.58 -1.48
CA HIS A 36 6.79 1.66 -0.86
C HIS A 36 7.68 0.52 -1.34
N ILE A 37 8.86 0.84 -1.88
CA ILE A 37 9.75 -0.13 -2.52
C ILE A 37 10.21 -1.25 -1.56
N TRP A 38 10.39 -0.96 -0.27
CA TRP A 38 10.78 -1.97 0.71
C TRP A 38 9.71 -3.05 0.93
N PHE A 39 8.45 -2.72 0.73
CA PHE A 39 7.35 -3.68 0.87
C PHE A 39 6.98 -4.35 -0.45
N LEU A 40 7.37 -3.76 -1.58
CA LEU A 40 7.15 -4.32 -2.91
C LEU A 40 8.30 -5.24 -3.35
N LYS A 41 9.55 -4.73 -3.35
CA LYS A 41 10.71 -5.42 -3.94
C LYS A 41 11.48 -6.31 -2.97
N SER A 42 11.19 -6.31 -1.67
CA SER A 42 11.77 -7.27 -0.74
C SER A 42 11.35 -8.71 -1.08
N LEU A 43 12.20 -9.67 -0.79
CA LEU A 43 11.88 -11.09 -0.98
C LEU A 43 11.71 -11.78 0.38
N PRO A 44 10.52 -12.27 0.70
CA PRO A 44 9.27 -12.20 -0.06
C PRO A 44 8.61 -10.81 -0.01
N SER A 45 7.97 -10.41 -1.10
CA SER A 45 7.22 -9.15 -1.16
C SER A 45 6.06 -9.16 -0.17
N ARG A 46 6.03 -8.17 0.71
CA ARG A 46 4.98 -8.07 1.76
C ARG A 46 3.64 -7.68 1.18
N ILE A 47 3.62 -6.78 0.20
CA ILE A 47 2.39 -6.40 -0.51
C ILE A 47 1.81 -7.63 -1.22
N SER A 48 2.63 -8.36 -1.98
CA SER A 48 2.19 -9.56 -2.71
C SER A 48 1.65 -10.66 -1.79
N LEU A 49 2.30 -10.87 -0.63
CA LEU A 49 1.84 -11.83 0.37
C LEU A 49 0.52 -11.39 1.02
N ALA A 50 0.36 -10.10 1.32
CA ALA A 50 -0.87 -9.60 1.95
C ALA A 50 -2.09 -9.83 1.06
N ILE A 51 -1.99 -9.52 -0.24
CA ILE A 51 -3.09 -9.67 -1.21
C ILE A 51 -3.16 -11.03 -1.90
N ASP A 52 -2.25 -11.97 -1.54
CA ASP A 52 -2.14 -13.33 -2.09
C ASP A 52 -1.92 -13.41 -3.60
N MET A 53 -1.11 -12.53 -4.13
CA MET A 53 -0.75 -12.50 -5.55
C MET A 53 0.74 -12.77 -5.78
N LYS A 54 1.13 -13.12 -7.01
CA LYS A 54 2.53 -13.18 -7.38
C LYS A 54 3.10 -11.78 -7.57
N LEU A 55 4.37 -11.59 -7.22
CA LEU A 55 5.03 -10.27 -7.37
C LEU A 55 4.90 -9.69 -8.78
N LYS A 56 5.12 -10.51 -9.81
CA LYS A 56 4.99 -10.08 -11.21
C LYS A 56 3.58 -9.59 -11.58
N GLU A 57 2.55 -10.16 -10.97
CA GLU A 57 1.15 -9.76 -11.19
C GLU A 57 0.88 -8.40 -10.53
N VAL A 58 1.37 -8.21 -9.30
CA VAL A 58 1.26 -6.93 -8.59
C VAL A 58 2.03 -5.83 -9.33
N GLU A 59 3.22 -6.15 -9.86
CA GLU A 59 4.02 -5.22 -10.65
C GLU A 59 3.28 -4.76 -11.91
N LYS A 60 2.61 -5.65 -12.63
CA LYS A 60 1.80 -5.27 -13.81
C LYS A 60 0.72 -4.26 -13.46
N VAL A 61 0.07 -4.41 -12.32
CA VAL A 61 -0.94 -3.44 -11.85
C VAL A 61 -0.28 -2.11 -11.49
N LEU A 62 0.79 -2.13 -10.71
CA LEU A 62 1.50 -0.93 -10.25
C LEU A 62 2.16 -0.13 -11.38
N TYR A 63 2.60 -0.81 -12.45
CA TYR A 63 3.20 -0.18 -13.64
C TYR A 63 2.17 0.12 -14.75
N PHE A 64 0.88 0.05 -14.43
CA PHE A 64 -0.21 0.40 -15.35
C PHE A 64 -0.29 -0.48 -16.61
N GLU A 65 0.16 -1.74 -16.51
CA GLU A 65 0.07 -2.72 -17.60
C GLU A 65 -1.26 -3.51 -17.59
N SER A 66 -1.89 -3.65 -16.43
CA SER A 66 -3.10 -4.45 -16.25
C SER A 66 -4.00 -3.88 -15.17
N PHE A 67 -5.30 -4.00 -15.37
CA PHE A 67 -6.31 -3.73 -14.35
C PHE A 67 -6.43 -4.90 -13.37
N ILE A 68 -6.87 -4.60 -12.15
CA ILE A 68 -7.15 -5.60 -11.12
C ILE A 68 -8.58 -5.45 -10.62
N VAL A 69 -9.28 -6.55 -10.48
CA VAL A 69 -10.63 -6.58 -9.89
C VAL A 69 -10.52 -6.39 -8.38
N VAL A 70 -11.03 -5.27 -7.89
CA VAL A 70 -11.06 -4.92 -6.47
C VAL A 70 -12.25 -5.56 -5.79
N GLU A 71 -13.44 -5.37 -6.35
CA GLU A 71 -14.69 -5.95 -5.87
C GLU A 71 -15.44 -6.62 -7.02
N PRO A 72 -15.61 -7.96 -7.01
CA PRO A 72 -16.24 -8.68 -8.11
C PRO A 72 -17.77 -8.54 -8.15
N GLY A 73 -18.41 -8.03 -7.08
CA GLY A 73 -19.86 -7.95 -6.99
C GLY A 73 -20.53 -9.31 -7.21
N LEU A 74 -21.61 -9.34 -8.02
CA LEU A 74 -22.35 -10.55 -8.39
C LEU A 74 -21.88 -11.17 -9.71
N THR A 75 -20.70 -10.79 -10.22
CA THR A 75 -20.15 -11.28 -11.49
C THR A 75 -19.40 -12.59 -11.32
N THR A 76 -19.02 -13.23 -12.43
CA THR A 76 -18.18 -14.44 -12.44
C THR A 76 -16.70 -14.14 -12.20
N LEU A 77 -16.32 -12.86 -12.10
CA LEU A 77 -14.96 -12.42 -11.86
C LEU A 77 -14.50 -12.79 -10.43
N LYS A 78 -13.19 -12.86 -10.24
CA LYS A 78 -12.59 -13.13 -8.93
C LYS A 78 -11.88 -11.90 -8.41
N LYS A 79 -11.98 -11.64 -7.11
CA LYS A 79 -11.18 -10.60 -6.45
C LYS A 79 -9.68 -10.84 -6.70
N GLY A 80 -8.97 -9.81 -7.14
CA GLY A 80 -7.56 -9.90 -7.51
C GLY A 80 -7.28 -10.46 -8.92
N GLN A 81 -8.30 -10.74 -9.71
CA GLN A 81 -8.14 -11.15 -11.10
C GLN A 81 -7.57 -10.00 -11.93
N LEU A 82 -6.58 -10.29 -12.77
CA LEU A 82 -6.02 -9.32 -13.71
C LEU A 82 -6.84 -9.30 -15.01
N LEU A 83 -7.07 -8.10 -15.50
CA LEU A 83 -7.73 -7.85 -16.77
C LEU A 83 -6.84 -6.98 -17.64
N SER A 84 -6.77 -7.28 -18.94
CA SER A 84 -6.28 -6.34 -19.93
C SER A 84 -7.33 -5.27 -20.20
N GLU A 85 -6.96 -4.20 -20.90
CA GLU A 85 -7.92 -3.15 -21.29
C GLU A 85 -9.11 -3.72 -22.09
N GLU A 86 -8.82 -4.58 -23.07
CA GLU A 86 -9.87 -5.29 -23.83
C GLU A 86 -10.71 -6.21 -22.94
N GLY A 87 -10.09 -6.88 -21.95
CA GLY A 87 -10.78 -7.73 -21.00
C GLY A 87 -11.71 -6.97 -20.08
N LEU A 88 -11.31 -5.74 -19.69
CA LEU A 88 -12.13 -4.85 -18.89
C LEU A 88 -13.36 -4.39 -19.68
N ILE A 89 -13.17 -3.94 -20.92
CA ILE A 89 -14.29 -3.50 -21.79
C ILE A 89 -15.29 -4.64 -21.99
N LYS A 90 -14.80 -5.85 -22.32
CA LYS A 90 -15.69 -7.02 -22.47
C LYS A 90 -16.46 -7.37 -21.20
N ALA A 91 -15.82 -7.26 -20.05
CA ALA A 91 -16.48 -7.52 -18.78
C ALA A 91 -17.52 -6.43 -18.45
N GLN A 92 -17.25 -5.18 -18.81
CA GLN A 92 -18.22 -4.08 -18.66
C GLN A 92 -19.42 -4.24 -19.60
N ASP A 93 -19.19 -4.68 -20.83
CA ASP A 93 -20.25 -4.97 -21.81
C ASP A 93 -21.13 -6.17 -21.36
N GLU A 94 -20.53 -7.19 -20.75
CA GLU A 94 -21.22 -8.40 -20.33
C GLU A 94 -22.00 -8.21 -19.02
N PHE A 95 -21.41 -7.57 -18.02
CA PHE A 95 -21.98 -7.47 -16.66
C PHE A 95 -22.55 -6.09 -16.33
N GLY A 96 -22.17 -5.05 -17.07
CA GLY A 96 -22.45 -3.64 -16.78
C GLY A 96 -21.30 -2.96 -16.03
N GLU A 97 -21.16 -1.65 -16.22
CA GLU A 97 -20.07 -0.85 -15.63
C GLU A 97 -20.10 -0.86 -14.09
N ASP A 98 -21.30 -0.84 -13.50
CA ASP A 98 -21.49 -0.78 -12.04
C ASP A 98 -21.54 -2.17 -11.35
N ALA A 99 -21.46 -3.27 -12.11
CA ALA A 99 -21.61 -4.63 -11.58
C ALA A 99 -20.38 -5.10 -10.77
N PHE A 100 -19.20 -4.52 -11.03
CA PHE A 100 -17.94 -4.82 -10.36
C PHE A 100 -17.05 -3.59 -10.32
N SER A 101 -16.07 -3.59 -9.41
CA SER A 101 -15.04 -2.54 -9.34
C SER A 101 -13.70 -3.10 -9.78
N ALA A 102 -13.08 -2.46 -10.75
CA ALA A 102 -11.71 -2.74 -11.18
C ALA A 102 -10.91 -1.43 -11.24
N GLY A 103 -9.64 -1.51 -10.89
CA GLY A 103 -8.75 -0.35 -10.88
C GLY A 103 -7.36 -0.68 -11.39
N ILE A 104 -6.51 0.32 -11.49
CA ILE A 104 -5.13 0.22 -11.96
C ILE A 104 -4.20 1.02 -11.04
N GLY A 105 -2.93 0.67 -11.00
CA GLY A 105 -1.94 1.38 -10.21
C GLY A 105 -1.98 1.09 -8.71
N ALA A 106 -1.28 1.91 -7.95
CA ALA A 106 -1.15 1.72 -6.50
C ALA A 106 -2.45 2.04 -5.74
N GLU A 107 -3.35 2.83 -6.32
CA GLU A 107 -4.65 3.14 -5.74
C GLU A 107 -5.52 1.89 -5.62
N ALA A 108 -5.62 1.10 -6.69
CA ALA A 108 -6.36 -0.15 -6.70
C ALA A 108 -5.77 -1.17 -5.69
N VAL A 109 -4.45 -1.28 -5.63
CA VAL A 109 -3.77 -2.14 -4.65
C VAL A 109 -4.05 -1.66 -3.22
N ARG A 110 -4.06 -0.35 -2.97
CA ARG A 110 -4.39 0.23 -1.67
C ARG A 110 -5.83 -0.09 -1.26
N GLU A 111 -6.76 0.01 -2.18
CA GLU A 111 -8.17 -0.31 -1.93
C GLU A 111 -8.36 -1.78 -1.55
N ILE A 112 -7.68 -2.71 -2.25
CA ILE A 112 -7.68 -4.14 -1.89
C ILE A 112 -7.15 -4.35 -0.47
N LEU A 113 -6.08 -3.62 -0.07
CA LEU A 113 -5.48 -3.71 1.25
C LEU A 113 -6.39 -3.12 2.34
N ILE A 114 -7.12 -2.04 2.07
CA ILE A 114 -8.14 -1.46 2.98
C ILE A 114 -9.27 -2.47 3.23
N ASN A 115 -9.73 -3.12 2.17
CA ASN A 115 -10.83 -4.09 2.21
C ASN A 115 -10.40 -5.49 2.71
N LEU A 116 -9.17 -5.62 3.25
CA LEU A 116 -8.64 -6.86 3.77
C LEU A 116 -9.00 -7.05 5.25
N ASP A 117 -9.94 -7.94 5.53
CA ASP A 117 -10.26 -8.34 6.91
C ASP A 117 -9.18 -9.30 7.45
N LEU A 118 -8.26 -8.74 8.24
CA LEU A 118 -7.12 -9.48 8.80
C LEU A 118 -7.54 -10.66 9.69
N LYS A 119 -8.59 -10.50 10.50
CA LYS A 119 -9.05 -11.56 11.41
C LYS A 119 -9.68 -12.72 10.66
N LYS A 120 -10.49 -12.41 9.64
CA LYS A 120 -11.10 -13.41 8.77
C LYS A 120 -10.07 -14.19 7.97
N GLU A 121 -9.08 -13.46 7.39
CA GLU A 121 -7.98 -14.08 6.66
C GLU A 121 -7.09 -14.94 7.57
N GLN A 122 -6.79 -14.49 8.79
CA GLN A 122 -6.04 -15.29 9.78
C GLN A 122 -6.72 -16.64 10.04
N LYS A 123 -8.04 -16.62 10.31
CA LYS A 123 -8.80 -17.85 10.54
C LYS A 123 -8.78 -18.76 9.33
N LYS A 124 -9.05 -18.22 8.14
CA LYS A 124 -9.03 -18.97 6.87
C LYS A 124 -7.67 -19.63 6.60
N LEU A 125 -6.57 -18.90 6.83
CA LEU A 125 -5.22 -19.43 6.64
C LEU A 125 -4.89 -20.56 7.64
N ARG A 126 -5.28 -20.42 8.91
CA ARG A 126 -5.10 -21.47 9.91
C ARG A 126 -5.87 -22.73 9.57
N ASP A 127 -7.12 -22.58 9.15
CA ASP A 127 -7.97 -23.72 8.77
C ASP A 127 -7.41 -24.42 7.52
N SER A 128 -6.87 -23.67 6.55
CA SER A 128 -6.30 -24.22 5.32
C SER A 128 -5.01 -25.01 5.56
N LEU A 129 -4.19 -24.65 6.56
CA LEU A 129 -2.94 -25.36 6.87
C LEU A 129 -3.12 -26.85 7.12
N SER A 130 -4.26 -27.25 7.72
CA SER A 130 -4.55 -28.65 7.98
C SER A 130 -4.86 -29.48 6.71
N THR A 131 -5.20 -28.81 5.61
CA THR A 131 -5.64 -29.46 4.35
C THR A 131 -4.59 -29.40 3.24
N ILE A 132 -3.54 -28.59 3.38
CA ILE A 132 -2.50 -28.39 2.37
C ILE A 132 -1.60 -29.62 2.30
N LYS A 133 -1.48 -30.20 1.09
CA LYS A 133 -0.61 -31.35 0.80
C LYS A 133 0.75 -30.95 0.20
N SER A 134 0.84 -29.76 -0.41
CA SER A 134 2.06 -29.28 -1.07
C SER A 134 2.93 -28.49 -0.10
N LYS A 135 4.16 -28.91 0.13
CA LYS A 135 5.13 -28.25 1.00
C LYS A 135 5.41 -26.79 0.59
N VAL A 136 5.47 -26.52 -0.71
CA VAL A 136 5.70 -25.14 -1.21
C VAL A 136 4.52 -24.23 -0.88
N THR A 137 3.30 -24.73 -1.04
CA THR A 137 2.07 -24.00 -0.70
C THR A 137 1.98 -23.78 0.81
N GLU A 138 2.32 -24.79 1.60
CA GLU A 138 2.36 -24.71 3.06
C GLU A 138 3.32 -23.60 3.54
N GLU A 139 4.56 -23.60 3.06
CA GLU A 139 5.56 -22.57 3.39
C GLU A 139 5.08 -21.15 3.03
N ARG A 140 4.43 -20.99 1.87
CA ARG A 140 3.85 -19.71 1.47
C ARG A 140 2.72 -19.29 2.41
N THR A 141 1.83 -20.22 2.74
CA THR A 141 0.71 -19.97 3.65
C THR A 141 1.20 -19.59 5.05
N ILE A 142 2.23 -20.27 5.56
CA ILE A 142 2.86 -19.93 6.85
C ILE A 142 3.46 -18.53 6.82
N LYS A 143 4.18 -18.16 5.76
CA LYS A 143 4.75 -16.82 5.60
C LYS A 143 3.66 -15.74 5.57
N ARG A 144 2.56 -16.01 4.85
CA ARG A 144 1.40 -15.12 4.79
C ARG A 144 0.71 -14.99 6.16
N LEU A 145 0.49 -16.11 6.84
CA LEU A 145 -0.11 -16.12 8.17
C LEU A 145 0.72 -15.29 9.17
N LYS A 146 2.05 -15.48 9.21
CA LYS A 146 2.96 -14.69 10.05
C LYS A 146 2.87 -13.19 9.76
N LEU A 147 2.74 -12.81 8.50
CA LEU A 147 2.57 -11.41 8.11
C LEU A 147 1.24 -10.83 8.63
N ILE A 148 0.13 -11.55 8.43
CA ILE A 148 -1.20 -11.15 8.92
C ILE A 148 -1.20 -11.02 10.46
N GLU A 149 -0.61 -11.98 11.16
CA GLU A 149 -0.49 -11.95 12.63
C GLU A 149 0.35 -10.77 13.11
N SER A 150 1.42 -10.42 12.37
CA SER A 150 2.24 -9.25 12.67
C SER A 150 1.46 -7.93 12.52
N PHE A 151 0.59 -7.81 11.52
CA PHE A 151 -0.30 -6.64 11.39
C PHE A 151 -1.31 -6.56 12.54
N ILE A 152 -1.91 -7.69 12.92
CA ILE A 152 -2.88 -7.74 14.02
C ILE A 152 -2.20 -7.37 15.36
N SER A 153 -1.04 -7.93 15.65
CA SER A 153 -0.34 -7.71 16.91
C SER A 153 0.25 -6.31 17.06
N SER A 154 0.74 -5.73 15.96
CA SER A 154 1.33 -4.38 15.96
C SER A 154 0.30 -3.25 15.84
N GLY A 155 -0.94 -3.55 15.41
CA GLY A 155 -1.95 -2.55 15.11
C GLY A 155 -1.67 -1.74 13.84
N ASN A 156 -0.63 -2.08 13.08
CA ASN A 156 -0.35 -1.46 11.79
C ASN A 156 -1.36 -1.90 10.74
N LYS A 157 -1.69 -0.99 9.83
CA LYS A 157 -2.63 -1.25 8.76
C LYS A 157 -1.91 -1.62 7.46
N PRO A 158 -2.37 -2.67 6.73
CA PRO A 158 -1.73 -3.09 5.48
C PRO A 158 -1.65 -2.00 4.42
N GLU A 159 -2.66 -1.13 4.33
CA GLU A 159 -2.71 -0.03 3.37
C GLU A 159 -1.61 1.03 3.59
N TRP A 160 -0.95 1.05 4.75
CA TRP A 160 0.18 1.95 4.99
C TRP A 160 1.43 1.57 4.21
N MET A 161 1.48 0.38 3.60
CA MET A 161 2.52 0.01 2.65
C MET A 161 2.44 0.78 1.33
N ILE A 162 1.32 1.46 1.10
CA ILE A 162 1.09 2.36 -0.03
C ILE A 162 1.11 3.79 0.51
N LEU A 163 2.07 4.58 0.05
CA LEU A 163 2.29 5.95 0.52
C LEU A 163 1.35 6.92 -0.18
N THR A 164 0.72 7.79 0.59
CA THR A 164 -0.04 8.96 0.10
C THR A 164 0.71 10.27 0.34
N SER A 165 1.66 10.27 1.28
CA SER A 165 2.57 11.38 1.53
C SER A 165 3.97 10.86 1.85
N VAL A 166 4.99 11.66 1.55
CA VAL A 166 6.40 11.31 1.77
C VAL A 166 6.98 12.25 2.83
N PRO A 167 7.64 11.74 3.87
CA PRO A 167 8.27 12.56 4.88
C PRO A 167 9.50 13.29 4.31
N VAL A 168 9.70 14.53 4.72
CA VAL A 168 10.87 15.36 4.37
C VAL A 168 11.68 15.60 5.63
N ILE A 169 12.93 15.17 5.63
CA ILE A 169 13.83 15.35 6.77
C ILE A 169 14.12 16.84 7.00
N PRO A 170 14.43 17.24 8.25
CA PRO A 170 14.71 18.62 8.62
C PRO A 170 15.84 19.24 7.77
N PRO A 171 15.81 20.57 7.54
CA PRO A 171 16.79 21.25 6.66
C PRO A 171 18.25 21.05 7.06
N GLU A 172 18.56 21.03 8.36
CA GLU A 172 19.95 20.86 8.82
C GLU A 172 20.48 19.43 8.69
N LEU A 173 19.60 18.43 8.48
CA LEU A 173 20.01 17.06 8.18
C LEU A 173 20.27 16.81 6.68
N ARG A 174 20.00 17.81 5.83
CA ARG A 174 20.24 17.81 4.38
C ARG A 174 20.92 19.12 3.93
N PRO A 175 22.08 19.49 4.50
CA PRO A 175 22.75 20.74 4.16
C PRO A 175 23.25 20.72 2.72
N LEU A 176 23.33 21.90 2.11
CA LEU A 176 24.04 22.08 0.86
C LEU A 176 25.55 21.99 1.14
N VAL A 177 26.20 21.02 0.52
CA VAL A 177 27.66 20.86 0.59
C VAL A 177 28.23 21.38 -0.72
N PRO A 178 29.14 22.40 -0.70
CA PRO A 178 29.85 22.80 -1.89
C PRO A 178 30.76 21.65 -2.35
N LEU A 179 30.76 21.36 -3.65
CA LEU A 179 31.64 20.39 -4.29
C LEU A 179 33.06 20.92 -4.40
#